data_75fa41c2ed452c03a2976980e76862f5
#
_entry.id   75fa41c2ed452c03a2976980e76862f5
#
_cell.length_a   1.000
_cell.length_b   1.000
_cell.length_c   1.000
_cell.angle_alpha   90.00
_cell.angle_beta   90.00
_cell.angle_gamma   90.00
#
_symmetry.space_group_name_H-M   'P 1'
#
loop_
_entity.id
_entity.type
_entity.pdbx_description
1 polymer ?
#
loop_
_entity_poly.entity_id
_entity_poly.type
_entity_poly.pdbx_seq_one_letter_code
_entity_poly.pdbx_strand_id
1 'polypeptide(L)'
;GGKVLQTAKWNQEEPYNNQTPVINGKKTYTGCGATATAIIMRYNMHPDVVTKGVSSYNVRGVDYSVSYAPYQWDKMPLNYNPGSYTDEEASQVAALMWHIGANVKMDYGVIGTVGSSSNGTDIAEALRSVFEYSPAVRYVYKSDYRWEDWEKMIRNEIDQDRPMLYREPDQQVATSLS
;
A
#
# COMPACT_ATOMS: atom_id res chain seq x y z
N GLY A 1 19.26 -12.46 -17.56
CA GLY A 1 18.53 -12.76 -16.34
C GLY A 1 18.03 -11.54 -15.65
N GLY A 2 16.91 -11.68 -14.97
CA GLY A 2 16.31 -10.61 -14.22
C GLY A 2 16.90 -10.42 -12.84
N LYS A 3 16.66 -9.27 -12.26
CA LYS A 3 16.98 -8.97 -10.87
C LYS A 3 15.85 -9.43 -9.95
N VAL A 4 16.19 -9.72 -8.70
CA VAL A 4 15.22 -9.89 -7.62
C VAL A 4 15.31 -8.67 -6.71
N LEU A 5 14.24 -7.90 -6.61
CA LEU A 5 14.21 -6.71 -5.77
C LEU A 5 13.95 -7.10 -4.31
N GLN A 6 14.69 -6.46 -3.39
CA GLN A 6 14.46 -6.62 -1.96
C GLN A 6 13.34 -5.70 -1.53
N THR A 7 12.15 -6.25 -1.33
CA THR A 7 10.99 -5.49 -0.89
C THR A 7 10.53 -5.94 0.49
N ALA A 8 9.74 -5.09 1.15
CA ALA A 8 9.15 -5.41 2.44
C ALA A 8 8.19 -6.61 2.31
N LYS A 9 8.16 -7.44 3.35
CA LYS A 9 7.26 -8.60 3.43
C LYS A 9 6.15 -8.30 4.44
N TRP A 10 5.35 -7.30 4.12
CA TRP A 10 4.31 -6.79 4.99
C TRP A 10 2.97 -7.47 4.74
N ASN A 11 2.09 -7.37 5.72
CA ASN A 11 0.83 -8.09 5.80
C ASN A 11 -0.30 -7.13 6.18
N GLN A 12 -1.49 -7.65 6.49
CA GLN A 12 -2.70 -6.87 6.71
C GLN A 12 -3.18 -6.81 8.16
N GLU A 13 -2.56 -7.59 9.05
CA GLU A 13 -2.98 -7.68 10.45
C GLU A 13 -2.01 -6.90 11.35
N GLU A 14 -1.83 -7.31 12.58
CA GLU A 14 -0.97 -6.61 13.53
C GLU A 14 0.52 -6.76 13.15
N PRO A 15 1.35 -5.70 13.19
CA PRO A 15 1.03 -4.33 13.64
C PRO A 15 0.51 -3.41 12.54
N TYR A 16 0.39 -3.88 11.32
CA TYR A 16 0.07 -3.07 10.15
C TYR A 16 -1.29 -2.38 10.27
N ASN A 17 -2.26 -3.02 10.92
CA ASN A 17 -3.62 -2.50 11.09
C ASN A 17 -3.85 -1.81 12.44
N ASN A 18 -2.78 -1.41 13.14
CA ASN A 18 -2.96 -0.80 14.47
C ASN A 18 -3.67 0.55 14.43
N GLN A 19 -3.70 1.23 13.29
CA GLN A 19 -4.36 2.53 13.13
C GLN A 19 -5.55 2.51 12.18
N THR A 20 -5.89 1.37 11.60
CA THR A 20 -7.09 1.26 10.78
C THR A 20 -8.35 1.27 11.67
N PRO A 21 -9.54 1.56 11.10
CA PRO A 21 -10.76 1.66 11.90
C PRO A 21 -11.05 0.38 12.70
N VAL A 22 -11.60 0.59 13.90
CA VAL A 22 -12.17 -0.49 14.69
C VAL A 22 -13.68 -0.40 14.58
N ILE A 23 -14.33 -1.45 14.06
CA ILE A 23 -15.77 -1.46 13.78
C ILE A 23 -16.42 -2.45 14.73
N ASN A 24 -17.36 -1.94 15.57
CA ASN A 24 -18.05 -2.74 16.59
C ASN A 24 -17.07 -3.53 17.46
N GLY A 25 -15.99 -2.90 17.89
CA GLY A 25 -14.96 -3.50 18.73
C GLY A 25 -14.03 -4.48 18.03
N LYS A 26 -14.14 -4.62 16.72
CA LYS A 26 -13.30 -5.54 15.93
C LYS A 26 -12.35 -4.77 15.05
N LYS A 27 -11.10 -5.23 15.01
CA LYS A 27 -10.08 -4.66 14.11
C LYS A 27 -10.43 -4.95 12.65
N THR A 28 -9.96 -4.09 11.77
CA THR A 28 -10.09 -4.25 10.31
C THR A 28 -8.76 -4.69 9.71
N TYR A 29 -8.82 -5.27 8.51
CA TYR A 29 -7.63 -5.51 7.69
C TYR A 29 -7.17 -4.20 7.06
N THR A 30 -5.88 -4.08 6.77
CA THR A 30 -5.37 -2.93 5.99
C THR A 30 -5.92 -2.91 4.57
N GLY A 31 -6.21 -4.08 4.03
CA GLY A 31 -6.54 -4.28 2.61
C GLY A 31 -5.28 -4.58 1.79
N CYS A 32 -5.34 -5.61 0.93
CA CYS A 32 -4.18 -6.00 0.14
C CYS A 32 -3.71 -4.90 -0.81
N GLY A 33 -4.61 -4.05 -1.30
CA GLY A 33 -4.23 -2.89 -2.12
C GLY A 33 -3.40 -1.87 -1.35
N ALA A 34 -3.75 -1.57 -0.09
CA ALA A 34 -2.97 -0.67 0.74
C ALA A 34 -1.62 -1.27 1.11
N THR A 35 -1.61 -2.56 1.46
CA THR A 35 -0.36 -3.27 1.79
C THR A 35 0.58 -3.26 0.60
N ALA A 36 0.08 -3.57 -0.59
CA ALA A 36 0.87 -3.54 -1.82
C ALA A 36 1.44 -2.15 -2.10
N THR A 37 0.63 -1.12 -1.95
CA THR A 37 1.04 0.28 -2.13
C THR A 37 2.12 0.67 -1.12
N ALA A 38 1.92 0.29 0.16
CA ALA A 38 2.88 0.57 1.22
C ALA A 38 4.26 -0.04 0.92
N ILE A 39 4.30 -1.26 0.40
CA ILE A 39 5.55 -1.94 0.05
C ILE A 39 6.29 -1.17 -1.06
N ILE A 40 5.57 -0.69 -2.07
CA ILE A 40 6.16 0.15 -3.13
C ILE A 40 6.72 1.45 -2.55
N MET A 41 5.96 2.11 -1.68
CA MET A 41 6.39 3.36 -1.06
C MET A 41 7.62 3.14 -0.16
N ARG A 42 7.65 2.04 0.58
CA ARG A 42 8.81 1.68 1.41
C ARG A 42 10.07 1.44 0.56
N TYR A 43 9.93 0.76 -0.56
CA TYR A 43 11.05 0.52 -1.47
C TYR A 43 11.66 1.84 -1.96
N ASN A 44 10.81 2.80 -2.31
CA ASN A 44 11.23 4.11 -2.81
C ASN A 44 11.56 5.10 -1.69
N MET A 45 11.18 4.81 -0.44
CA MET A 45 11.31 5.74 0.69
C MET A 45 10.78 7.13 0.35
N HIS A 46 9.60 7.18 -0.23
CA HIS A 46 8.97 8.40 -0.73
C HIS A 46 7.45 8.35 -0.52
N PRO A 47 6.81 9.45 -0.12
CA PRO A 47 7.36 10.80 0.10
C PRO A 47 7.95 10.95 1.51
N ASP A 48 8.61 12.09 1.77
CA ASP A 48 9.06 12.40 3.12
C ASP A 48 7.90 12.66 4.07
N VAL A 49 6.89 13.39 3.58
CA VAL A 49 5.67 13.69 4.33
C VAL A 49 4.52 13.90 3.34
N VAL A 50 3.31 13.52 3.76
CA VAL A 50 2.09 13.75 2.97
C VAL A 50 1.54 15.12 3.33
N THR A 51 1.37 16.00 2.33
CA THR A 51 0.82 17.34 2.51
C THR A 51 -0.53 17.53 1.81
N LYS A 52 -0.92 16.61 0.93
CA LYS A 52 -2.13 16.69 0.10
C LYS A 52 -3.13 15.59 0.42
N GLY A 53 -3.00 14.95 1.58
CA GLY A 53 -3.90 13.89 1.99
C GLY A 53 -5.19 14.40 2.63
N VAL A 54 -6.17 13.51 2.73
CA VAL A 54 -7.44 13.82 3.41
C VAL A 54 -7.20 14.01 4.91
N SER A 55 -7.96 14.91 5.53
CA SER A 55 -7.88 15.15 6.98
C SER A 55 -8.84 14.27 7.78
N SER A 56 -9.80 13.65 7.10
CA SER A 56 -10.72 12.70 7.71
C SER A 56 -11.20 11.70 6.66
N TYR A 57 -11.65 10.55 7.12
CA TYR A 57 -12.23 9.52 6.27
C TYR A 57 -13.43 8.89 6.95
N ASN A 58 -14.58 8.91 6.27
CA ASN A 58 -15.81 8.32 6.79
C ASN A 58 -15.87 6.83 6.47
N VAL A 59 -16.04 6.02 7.51
CA VAL A 59 -16.19 4.57 7.37
C VAL A 59 -17.49 4.18 8.07
N ARG A 60 -18.47 3.76 7.28
CA ARG A 60 -19.79 3.30 7.77
C ARG A 60 -20.45 4.30 8.70
N GLY A 61 -20.41 5.58 8.33
CA GLY A 61 -21.08 6.65 9.06
C GLY A 61 -20.25 7.26 10.20
N VAL A 62 -19.03 6.79 10.44
CA VAL A 62 -18.14 7.33 11.46
C VAL A 62 -16.97 8.05 10.78
N ASP A 63 -16.72 9.28 11.20
CA ASP A 63 -15.58 10.06 10.71
C ASP A 63 -14.34 9.78 11.54
N TYR A 64 -13.30 9.33 10.88
CA TYR A 64 -11.98 9.06 11.49
C TYR A 64 -11.00 10.14 11.07
N SER A 65 -10.28 10.71 12.02
CA SER A 65 -9.23 11.70 11.73
C SER A 65 -8.05 11.05 11.05
N VAL A 66 -7.43 11.80 10.13
CA VAL A 66 -6.19 11.38 9.47
C VAL A 66 -5.16 12.50 9.67
N SER A 67 -4.10 12.19 10.37
CA SER A 67 -3.01 13.13 10.67
C SER A 67 -1.71 12.63 10.08
N TYR A 68 -0.86 13.53 9.63
CA TYR A 68 0.38 13.21 8.94
C TYR A 68 1.57 13.81 9.65
N ALA A 69 2.65 13.04 9.70
CA ALA A 69 3.95 13.47 10.17
C ALA A 69 5.00 12.94 9.20
N PRO A 70 6.22 13.49 9.19
CA PRO A 70 7.27 12.94 8.34
C PRO A 70 7.49 11.46 8.60
N TYR A 71 7.57 10.67 7.53
CA TYR A 71 7.86 9.24 7.63
C TYR A 71 9.31 9.02 8.02
N GLN A 72 9.53 8.09 8.92
CA GLN A 72 10.87 7.60 9.25
C GLN A 72 11.05 6.26 8.55
N TRP A 73 11.38 6.31 7.27
CA TRP A 73 11.45 5.11 6.43
C TRP A 73 12.46 4.09 6.94
N ASP A 74 13.57 4.54 7.51
CA ASP A 74 14.59 3.69 8.11
C ASP A 74 14.10 2.98 9.39
N LYS A 75 12.99 3.42 9.95
CA LYS A 75 12.34 2.79 11.10
C LYS A 75 11.16 1.89 10.71
N MET A 76 11.07 1.55 9.45
CA MET A 76 10.13 0.56 8.94
C MET A 76 10.91 -0.66 8.45
N PRO A 77 11.17 -1.68 9.32
CA PRO A 77 11.91 -2.86 8.89
C PRO A 77 11.17 -3.61 7.78
N LEU A 78 11.92 -4.36 6.98
CA LEU A 78 11.34 -5.14 5.88
C LEU A 78 10.48 -6.31 6.37
N ASN A 79 10.69 -6.74 7.61
CA ASN A 79 9.93 -7.81 8.24
C ASN A 79 9.51 -7.39 9.64
N TYR A 80 8.26 -7.68 9.98
CA TYR A 80 7.73 -7.46 11.33
C TYR A 80 7.43 -8.80 12.00
N ASN A 81 8.47 -9.61 12.17
CA ASN A 81 8.32 -10.87 12.89
C ASN A 81 7.93 -10.59 14.36
N PRO A 82 7.04 -11.40 14.94
CA PRO A 82 6.61 -11.18 16.33
C PRO A 82 7.80 -11.04 17.29
N GLY A 83 7.78 -9.98 18.11
CA GLY A 83 8.83 -9.69 19.07
C GLY A 83 10.12 -9.09 18.51
N SER A 84 10.19 -8.85 17.19
CA SER A 84 11.40 -8.32 16.53
C SER A 84 11.40 -6.82 16.32
N TYR A 85 10.30 -6.12 16.64
CA TYR A 85 10.15 -4.70 16.34
C TYR A 85 9.75 -3.91 17.59
N THR A 86 10.07 -2.63 17.59
CA THR A 86 9.73 -1.70 18.65
C THR A 86 8.34 -1.10 18.44
N ASP A 87 7.79 -0.46 19.47
CA ASP A 87 6.50 0.26 19.36
C ASP A 87 6.59 1.40 18.33
N GLU A 88 7.74 2.07 18.26
CA GLU A 88 7.97 3.12 17.27
C GLU A 88 7.93 2.57 15.85
N GLU A 89 8.58 1.45 15.61
CA GLU A 89 8.57 0.79 14.30
C GLU A 89 7.16 0.33 13.91
N ALA A 90 6.41 -0.19 14.88
CA ALA A 90 5.01 -0.57 14.67
C ALA A 90 4.16 0.66 14.31
N SER A 91 4.35 1.78 15.00
CA SER A 91 3.61 3.02 14.75
C SER A 91 3.89 3.58 13.36
N GLN A 92 5.12 3.50 12.88
CA GLN A 92 5.48 4.00 11.55
C GLN A 92 4.75 3.27 10.44
N VAL A 93 4.78 1.94 10.45
CA VAL A 93 4.10 1.17 9.40
C VAL A 93 2.58 1.26 9.53
N ALA A 94 2.05 1.29 10.74
CA ALA A 94 0.61 1.42 10.96
C ALA A 94 0.09 2.76 10.46
N ALA A 95 0.82 3.85 10.69
CA ALA A 95 0.46 5.16 10.17
C ALA A 95 0.45 5.17 8.64
N LEU A 96 1.47 4.60 8.01
CA LEU A 96 1.54 4.50 6.55
C LEU A 96 0.32 3.74 5.98
N MET A 97 0.00 2.60 6.55
CA MET A 97 -1.15 1.79 6.12
C MET A 97 -2.47 2.56 6.24
N TRP A 98 -2.66 3.28 7.35
CA TRP A 98 -3.86 4.09 7.55
C TRP A 98 -3.93 5.26 6.56
N HIS A 99 -2.81 5.96 6.34
CA HIS A 99 -2.75 7.05 5.37
C HIS A 99 -3.14 6.58 3.97
N ILE A 100 -2.62 5.43 3.56
CA ILE A 100 -2.96 4.88 2.25
C ILE A 100 -4.43 4.50 2.20
N GLY A 101 -4.93 3.75 3.18
CA GLY A 101 -6.32 3.31 3.19
C GLY A 101 -7.31 4.45 3.10
N ALA A 102 -7.09 5.52 3.88
CA ALA A 102 -7.95 6.69 3.85
C ALA A 102 -7.92 7.41 2.49
N ASN A 103 -6.77 7.47 1.85
CA ASN A 103 -6.61 8.20 0.59
C ASN A 103 -6.94 7.37 -0.66
N VAL A 104 -7.07 6.05 -0.53
CA VAL A 104 -7.51 5.19 -1.65
C VAL A 104 -8.98 4.77 -1.52
N LYS A 105 -9.70 5.36 -0.58
CA LYS A 105 -11.12 5.05 -0.33
C LYS A 105 -11.35 3.58 0.02
N MET A 106 -10.56 3.06 0.94
CA MET A 106 -10.64 1.66 1.36
C MET A 106 -12.02 1.32 1.92
N ASP A 107 -12.62 0.26 1.38
CA ASP A 107 -13.81 -0.34 1.97
C ASP A 107 -13.37 -1.34 3.02
N TYR A 108 -13.36 -0.90 4.27
CA TYR A 108 -12.80 -1.67 5.38
C TYR A 108 -13.68 -2.84 5.79
N GLY A 109 -13.08 -4.02 5.91
CA GLY A 109 -13.68 -5.23 6.43
C GLY A 109 -12.97 -5.68 7.71
N VAL A 110 -13.76 -6.19 8.67
CA VAL A 110 -13.22 -6.65 9.95
C VAL A 110 -12.51 -8.00 9.81
N ILE A 111 -11.60 -8.27 10.74
CA ILE A 111 -10.89 -9.55 10.81
C ILE A 111 -11.91 -10.68 10.91
N GLY A 112 -11.70 -11.72 10.10
CA GLY A 112 -12.59 -12.89 10.01
C GLY A 112 -13.70 -12.78 8.97
N THR A 113 -13.75 -11.68 8.21
CA THR A 113 -14.68 -11.51 7.08
C THR A 113 -13.93 -11.59 5.75
N VAL A 114 -14.61 -11.22 4.64
CA VAL A 114 -14.00 -11.23 3.31
C VAL A 114 -12.84 -10.25 3.14
N GLY A 115 -12.66 -9.34 4.09
CA GLY A 115 -11.55 -8.42 4.09
C GLY A 115 -11.88 -7.02 3.63
N SER A 116 -10.84 -6.17 3.58
CA SER A 116 -10.92 -4.79 3.10
C SER A 116 -10.57 -4.75 1.62
N SER A 117 -11.26 -3.90 0.85
CA SER A 117 -11.07 -3.81 -0.59
C SER A 117 -10.95 -2.37 -1.07
N SER A 118 -10.21 -2.18 -2.16
CA SER A 118 -10.05 -0.91 -2.85
C SER A 118 -9.90 -1.20 -4.34
N ASN A 119 -10.01 -0.18 -5.20
CA ASN A 119 -9.80 -0.41 -6.61
C ASN A 119 -8.47 0.21 -7.08
N GLY A 120 -7.93 -0.36 -8.17
CA GLY A 120 -6.62 0.04 -8.69
C GLY A 120 -6.59 1.48 -9.23
N THR A 121 -7.71 1.99 -9.73
CA THR A 121 -7.82 3.37 -10.21
C THR A 121 -7.63 4.36 -9.06
N ASP A 122 -8.28 4.12 -7.93
CA ASP A 122 -8.13 4.96 -6.73
C ASP A 122 -6.72 4.90 -6.17
N ILE A 123 -6.09 3.73 -6.21
CA ILE A 123 -4.70 3.57 -5.77
C ILE A 123 -3.75 4.37 -6.66
N ALA A 124 -3.87 4.23 -7.98
CA ALA A 124 -3.01 4.94 -8.91
C ALA A 124 -3.20 6.46 -8.79
N GLU A 125 -4.43 6.91 -8.65
CA GLU A 125 -4.73 8.33 -8.45
C GLU A 125 -4.12 8.86 -7.16
N ALA A 126 -4.24 8.14 -6.05
CA ALA A 126 -3.65 8.54 -4.78
C ALA A 126 -2.13 8.61 -4.86
N LEU A 127 -1.49 7.64 -5.50
CA LEU A 127 -0.05 7.66 -5.69
C LEU A 127 0.39 8.94 -6.41
N ARG A 128 -0.33 9.35 -7.45
CA ARG A 128 0.00 10.57 -8.22
C ARG A 128 -0.32 11.84 -7.45
N SER A 129 -1.54 11.97 -6.92
CA SER A 129 -2.05 13.24 -6.41
C SER A 129 -1.79 13.46 -4.93
N VAL A 130 -1.61 12.40 -4.14
CA VAL A 130 -1.42 12.47 -2.69
C VAL A 130 0.02 12.15 -2.31
N PHE A 131 0.57 11.05 -2.83
CA PHE A 131 1.90 10.57 -2.46
C PHE A 131 3.00 11.05 -3.39
N GLU A 132 2.66 11.89 -4.34
CA GLU A 132 3.60 12.62 -5.21
C GLU A 132 4.50 11.73 -6.05
N TYR A 133 3.94 10.61 -6.52
CA TYR A 133 4.62 9.77 -7.50
C TYR A 133 4.43 10.31 -8.92
N SER A 134 5.18 9.76 -9.86
CA SER A 134 5.12 10.17 -11.27
C SER A 134 3.70 10.15 -11.82
N PRO A 135 3.31 11.14 -12.64
CA PRO A 135 2.03 11.10 -13.35
C PRO A 135 1.83 9.86 -14.22
N ALA A 136 2.90 9.13 -14.54
CA ALA A 136 2.83 7.90 -15.33
C ALA A 136 2.47 6.67 -14.49
N VAL A 137 2.39 6.78 -13.15
CA VAL A 137 2.00 5.66 -12.28
C VAL A 137 0.59 5.21 -12.63
N ARG A 138 0.42 3.91 -12.78
CA ARG A 138 -0.88 3.30 -13.05
C ARG A 138 -0.93 1.89 -12.49
N TYR A 139 -2.13 1.41 -12.27
CA TYR A 139 -2.41 0.01 -11.99
C TYR A 139 -2.72 -0.69 -13.30
N VAL A 140 -2.10 -1.83 -13.55
CA VAL A 140 -2.33 -2.62 -14.75
C VAL A 140 -2.82 -4.01 -14.39
N TYR A 141 -3.62 -4.59 -15.27
CA TYR A 141 -4.15 -5.93 -15.11
C TYR A 141 -3.50 -6.84 -16.15
N LYS A 142 -3.16 -8.07 -15.77
CA LYS A 142 -2.59 -9.03 -16.71
C LYS A 142 -3.53 -9.29 -17.89
N SER A 143 -4.83 -9.27 -17.65
CA SER A 143 -5.84 -9.47 -18.70
C SER A 143 -5.78 -8.43 -19.82
N ASP A 144 -5.17 -7.27 -19.57
CA ASP A 144 -5.01 -6.21 -20.56
C ASP A 144 -3.82 -6.44 -21.50
N TYR A 145 -3.05 -7.49 -21.26
CA TYR A 145 -1.81 -7.78 -21.98
C TYR A 145 -1.84 -9.18 -22.58
N ARG A 146 -1.18 -9.33 -23.71
CA ARG A 146 -0.81 -10.67 -24.19
C ARG A 146 0.32 -11.18 -23.31
N TRP A 147 0.48 -12.52 -23.23
CA TRP A 147 1.47 -13.12 -22.34
C TRP A 147 2.90 -12.58 -22.55
N GLU A 148 3.32 -12.48 -23.82
CA GLU A 148 4.66 -12.01 -24.14
C GLU A 148 4.87 -10.54 -23.74
N ASP A 149 3.84 -9.71 -23.92
CA ASP A 149 3.89 -8.30 -23.56
C ASP A 149 3.90 -8.11 -22.06
N TRP A 150 3.15 -8.95 -21.33
CA TRP A 150 3.14 -8.97 -19.87
C TRP A 150 4.52 -9.31 -19.30
N GLU A 151 5.16 -10.39 -19.79
CA GLU A 151 6.50 -10.77 -19.36
C GLU A 151 7.51 -9.66 -19.64
N LYS A 152 7.43 -9.05 -20.81
CA LYS A 152 8.32 -7.98 -21.22
C LYS A 152 8.20 -6.77 -20.29
N MET A 153 6.96 -6.38 -19.95
CA MET A 153 6.68 -5.28 -19.05
C MET A 153 7.26 -5.55 -17.66
N ILE A 154 7.07 -6.76 -17.13
CA ILE A 154 7.59 -7.15 -15.82
C ILE A 154 9.11 -7.12 -15.82
N ARG A 155 9.76 -7.68 -16.82
CA ARG A 155 11.22 -7.68 -16.92
C ARG A 155 11.76 -6.26 -16.99
N ASN A 156 11.12 -5.40 -17.76
CA ASN A 156 11.54 -4.01 -17.85
C ASN A 156 11.45 -3.29 -16.51
N GLU A 157 10.38 -3.50 -15.74
CA GLU A 157 10.24 -2.89 -14.42
C GLU A 157 11.32 -3.39 -13.46
N ILE A 158 11.62 -4.68 -13.47
CA ILE A 158 12.68 -5.27 -12.63
C ILE A 158 14.05 -4.70 -13.02
N ASP A 159 14.35 -4.63 -14.33
CA ASP A 159 15.63 -4.12 -14.82
C ASP A 159 15.84 -2.64 -14.53
N GLN A 160 14.74 -1.88 -14.37
CA GLN A 160 14.79 -0.47 -14.00
C GLN A 160 14.73 -0.24 -12.50
N ASP A 161 14.80 -1.31 -11.69
CA ASP A 161 14.68 -1.26 -10.23
C ASP A 161 13.36 -0.63 -9.76
N ARG A 162 12.28 -0.82 -10.53
CA ARG A 162 10.95 -0.38 -10.13
C ARG A 162 10.17 -1.56 -9.56
N PRO A 163 9.79 -1.53 -8.28
CA PRO A 163 9.10 -2.65 -7.67
C PRO A 163 7.68 -2.81 -8.23
N MET A 164 7.26 -4.07 -8.31
CA MET A 164 5.93 -4.43 -8.76
C MET A 164 5.32 -5.40 -7.78
N LEU A 165 4.00 -5.36 -7.67
CA LEU A 165 3.24 -6.28 -6.85
C LEU A 165 2.12 -6.90 -7.65
N TYR A 166 1.97 -8.20 -7.46
CA TYR A 166 0.90 -8.96 -8.04
C TYR A 166 -0.26 -9.09 -7.07
N ARG A 167 -1.47 -9.09 -7.59
CA ARG A 167 -2.67 -9.48 -6.84
C ARG A 167 -3.36 -10.63 -7.57
N GLU A 168 -3.54 -11.71 -6.88
CA GLU A 168 -4.37 -12.81 -7.33
C GLU A 168 -5.85 -12.50 -7.02
N PRO A 169 -6.79 -12.99 -7.81
CA PRO A 169 -6.60 -13.76 -9.05
C PRO A 169 -6.38 -12.90 -10.30
N ASP A 170 -6.62 -11.59 -10.20
CA ASP A 170 -6.64 -10.69 -11.36
C ASP A 170 -5.24 -10.31 -11.84
N GLN A 171 -4.21 -10.69 -11.10
CA GLN A 171 -2.82 -10.35 -11.36
C GLN A 171 -2.65 -8.86 -11.70
N GLN A 172 -3.11 -8.02 -10.77
CA GLN A 172 -2.91 -6.59 -10.84
C GLN A 172 -1.47 -6.26 -10.47
N VAL A 173 -0.91 -5.28 -11.15
CA VAL A 173 0.44 -4.79 -10.88
C VAL A 173 0.39 -3.28 -10.72
N ALA A 174 0.95 -2.77 -9.62
CA ALA A 174 1.19 -1.34 -9.47
C ALA A 174 2.59 -1.05 -9.98
N THR A 175 2.69 -0.13 -10.93
CA THR A 175 3.95 0.20 -11.57
C THR A 175 4.01 1.67 -11.97
N SER A 176 5.24 2.19 -12.10
CA SER A 176 5.50 3.53 -12.61
C SER A 176 6.01 3.45 -14.05
N LEU A 177 5.17 3.00 -14.95
CA LEU A 177 5.51 2.98 -16.37
C LEU A 177 5.80 4.39 -16.86
N SER A 178 6.91 4.54 -17.50
CA SER A 178 7.32 5.80 -18.12
C SER A 178 7.37 5.70 -19.65
#